data_ea5d9693a39b61a27442049f99454af4
#
_entry.id   ea5d9693a39b61a27442049f99454af4
#
_cell.length_a   1.000
_cell.length_b   1.000
_cell.length_c   1.000
_cell.angle_alpha   90.00
_cell.angle_beta   90.00
_cell.angle_gamma   90.00
#
_symmetry.space_group_name_H-M   'P 1'
#
loop_
_entity.id
_entity.type
_entity.pdbx_description
1 polymer ?
#
loop_
_entity_poly.entity_id
_entity_poly.type
_entity_poly.pdbx_seq_one_letter_code
_entity_poly.pdbx_strand_id
1 'polypeptide(L)'
;MKRLILALCLVITGGQFYNNYAQFTEPSITFDKTSFNFGNITELGGLQTHIFSFINNGSQPLIVNDVTTTCGCTVPEWSKEPIPPGGNGTIKVTFDPVGRPGAFRKGITVKSNARESSMVLYIVGLVSPKPKTAADDFPVKIGNLRLATNHLAMQTVFNSQIKVDTMRIYNDSDSLLNIAVVDPPAHIKFTVTPATLEPKKTGLLYVAFDGTKVNEWGFVLTRVIFSLNGVTVANNMLAVSATIDEDFSKWSTEKKLSAPKAKLDEESFNFGTITPGQPVAHDFILKNEGKDPLIIRKITTTCGCTASKPDKYEIKGGESTILQCTFDSRGKTGKQFQTVTLIVNDPLQSNIVLRFLGNVESSGK
;
A
#
# COMPACT_ATOMS: atom_id res chain seq x y z
N MET A 1 -12.04 79.50 -85.88
CA MET A 1 -12.23 78.17 -85.24
C MET A 1 -10.91 77.80 -84.54
N LYS A 2 -10.79 78.15 -83.24
CA LYS A 2 -9.58 77.90 -82.46
C LYS A 2 -9.87 76.69 -81.52
N ARG A 3 -9.13 75.60 -81.69
CA ARG A 3 -9.18 74.43 -80.78
C ARG A 3 -8.22 74.66 -79.62
N LEU A 4 -8.74 74.64 -78.42
CA LEU A 4 -8.01 74.78 -77.16
C LEU A 4 -7.62 73.34 -76.75
N ILE A 5 -6.36 73.06 -76.57
CA ILE A 5 -5.84 71.79 -76.07
C ILE A 5 -5.58 72.04 -74.56
N LEU A 6 -6.32 71.32 -73.76
CA LEU A 6 -6.14 71.31 -72.29
C LEU A 6 -5.17 70.16 -71.93
N ALA A 7 -4.01 70.52 -71.37
CA ALA A 7 -3.03 69.51 -70.86
C ALA A 7 -3.40 69.14 -69.42
N LEU A 8 -3.67 67.90 -69.19
CA LEU A 8 -3.96 67.30 -67.86
C LEU A 8 -2.63 66.86 -67.21
N CYS A 9 -2.18 67.56 -66.21
CA CYS A 9 -1.05 67.17 -65.35
C CYS A 9 -1.49 66.08 -64.38
N LEU A 10 -1.00 64.81 -64.52
CA LEU A 10 -1.21 63.75 -63.60
C LEU A 10 -0.17 63.87 -62.46
N VAL A 11 -0.59 64.24 -61.26
CA VAL A 11 0.26 64.20 -60.06
C VAL A 11 0.22 62.82 -59.50
N ILE A 12 1.30 62.06 -59.66
CA ILE A 12 1.47 60.75 -59.02
C ILE A 12 1.98 60.99 -57.60
N THR A 13 1.09 60.92 -56.60
CA THR A 13 1.46 60.90 -55.18
C THR A 13 1.94 59.48 -54.86
N GLY A 14 3.25 59.34 -54.72
CA GLY A 14 3.88 58.07 -54.24
C GLY A 14 3.46 57.79 -52.79
N GLY A 15 2.48 56.90 -52.59
CA GLY A 15 2.15 56.41 -51.31
C GLY A 15 3.29 55.50 -50.79
N GLN A 16 4.02 55.99 -49.80
CA GLN A 16 4.94 55.12 -49.05
C GLN A 16 4.11 54.19 -48.19
N PHE A 17 4.08 52.89 -48.51
CA PHE A 17 3.58 51.84 -47.63
C PHE A 17 4.58 51.67 -46.50
N TYR A 18 4.35 52.30 -45.36
CA TYR A 18 5.03 51.94 -44.10
C TYR A 18 4.51 50.58 -43.70
N ASN A 19 5.32 49.53 -43.89
CA ASN A 19 5.10 48.26 -43.23
C ASN A 19 5.29 48.48 -41.72
N ASN A 20 4.22 48.77 -41.00
CA ASN A 20 4.20 48.69 -39.56
C ASN A 20 4.29 47.24 -39.18
N TYR A 21 5.50 46.72 -39.03
CA TYR A 21 5.72 45.53 -38.24
C TYR A 21 5.32 45.93 -36.82
N ALA A 22 4.24 45.36 -36.31
CA ALA A 22 3.87 45.49 -34.93
C ALA A 22 5.04 44.95 -34.07
N GLN A 23 5.89 45.82 -33.58
CA GLN A 23 6.89 45.48 -32.59
C GLN A 23 6.13 45.00 -31.34
N PHE A 24 6.26 43.74 -31.03
CA PHE A 24 5.77 43.22 -29.77
C PHE A 24 6.39 44.03 -28.65
N THR A 25 5.58 44.82 -27.94
CA THR A 25 6.03 45.66 -26.82
C THR A 25 6.21 44.87 -25.53
N GLU A 26 5.92 43.58 -25.56
CA GLU A 26 5.98 42.68 -24.42
C GLU A 26 7.22 41.77 -24.47
N PRO A 27 7.67 41.21 -23.34
CA PRO A 27 8.69 40.18 -23.35
C PRO A 27 8.20 38.94 -24.10
N SER A 28 9.08 38.23 -24.77
CA SER A 28 8.76 36.99 -25.52
C SER A 28 9.81 35.98 -25.29
N ILE A 29 9.42 34.75 -24.87
CA ILE A 29 10.31 33.62 -24.62
C ILE A 29 10.24 32.66 -25.79
N THR A 30 11.40 32.28 -26.33
CA THR A 30 11.51 31.29 -27.39
C THR A 30 12.56 30.27 -26.99
N PHE A 31 12.17 29.02 -26.84
CA PHE A 31 13.08 27.91 -26.56
C PHE A 31 13.66 27.32 -27.82
N ASP A 32 14.94 26.95 -27.80
CA ASP A 32 15.58 26.19 -28.90
C ASP A 32 14.89 24.85 -29.12
N LYS A 33 14.53 24.19 -27.99
CA LYS A 33 13.77 22.93 -27.97
C LYS A 33 12.83 22.93 -26.75
N THR A 34 11.63 22.41 -26.93
CA THR A 34 10.65 22.24 -25.85
C THR A 34 10.60 20.84 -25.30
N SER A 35 11.37 19.92 -25.88
CA SER A 35 11.46 18.53 -25.42
C SER A 35 12.88 17.98 -25.59
N PHE A 36 13.31 17.18 -24.63
CA PHE A 36 14.58 16.48 -24.69
C PHE A 36 14.39 15.00 -24.36
N ASN A 37 15.03 14.13 -25.15
CA ASN A 37 15.01 12.69 -24.96
C ASN A 37 16.37 12.22 -24.45
N PHE A 38 16.40 11.70 -23.21
CA PHE A 38 17.59 11.08 -22.60
C PHE A 38 17.94 9.73 -23.23
N GLY A 39 17.05 9.17 -24.07
CA GLY A 39 17.23 7.83 -24.60
C GLY A 39 17.04 6.75 -23.53
N ASN A 40 17.87 5.71 -23.62
CA ASN A 40 17.88 4.63 -22.64
C ASN A 40 18.94 4.93 -21.57
N ILE A 41 18.52 5.17 -20.35
CA ILE A 41 19.35 5.41 -19.18
C ILE A 41 19.19 4.26 -18.20
N THR A 42 20.15 4.04 -17.30
CA THR A 42 20.05 2.98 -16.29
C THR A 42 19.59 3.56 -14.96
N GLU A 43 18.85 2.76 -14.19
CA GLU A 43 18.37 3.15 -12.85
C GLU A 43 19.52 3.52 -11.89
N LEU A 44 20.70 2.88 -12.05
CA LEU A 44 21.91 3.16 -11.28
C LEU A 44 22.87 4.13 -11.99
N GLY A 45 22.46 4.74 -13.11
CA GLY A 45 23.30 5.63 -13.92
C GLY A 45 23.51 7.02 -13.32
N GLY A 46 22.99 7.29 -12.11
CA GLY A 46 23.06 8.59 -11.46
C GLY A 46 22.10 9.63 -12.05
N LEU A 47 22.21 10.83 -11.53
CA LEU A 47 21.36 11.97 -11.92
C LEU A 47 21.58 12.33 -13.40
N GLN A 48 20.50 12.50 -14.12
CA GLN A 48 20.48 12.89 -15.53
C GLN A 48 20.12 14.37 -15.63
N THR A 49 20.94 15.14 -16.33
CA THR A 49 20.75 16.60 -16.42
C THR A 49 20.65 17.05 -17.87
N HIS A 50 19.73 17.96 -18.15
CA HIS A 50 19.61 18.66 -19.41
C HIS A 50 19.39 20.15 -19.18
N ILE A 51 19.93 20.99 -20.07
CA ILE A 51 19.77 22.44 -20.05
C ILE A 51 18.96 22.85 -21.27
N PHE A 52 17.77 23.40 -21.04
CA PHE A 52 16.98 24.07 -22.07
C PHE A 52 17.45 25.51 -22.16
N SER A 53 17.82 25.95 -23.36
CA SER A 53 18.19 27.33 -23.65
C SER A 53 17.01 28.05 -24.28
N PHE A 54 16.87 29.31 -23.95
CA PHE A 54 15.86 30.20 -24.56
C PHE A 54 16.42 31.60 -24.76
N ILE A 55 15.78 32.36 -25.64
CA ILE A 55 16.09 33.75 -25.94
C ILE A 55 14.86 34.63 -25.68
N ASN A 56 15.09 35.84 -25.20
CA ASN A 56 14.08 36.87 -25.15
C ASN A 56 13.99 37.57 -26.51
N ASN A 57 13.02 37.21 -27.32
CA ASN A 57 12.75 37.85 -28.62
C ASN A 57 11.82 39.06 -28.52
N GLY A 58 11.41 39.44 -27.34
CA GLY A 58 10.61 40.65 -27.08
C GLY A 58 11.45 41.91 -26.96
N SER A 59 10.78 43.04 -26.77
CA SER A 59 11.41 44.37 -26.63
C SER A 59 11.53 44.82 -25.15
N GLN A 60 11.05 44.03 -24.20
CA GLN A 60 11.09 44.31 -22.76
C GLN A 60 11.86 43.21 -22.03
N PRO A 61 12.40 43.47 -20.81
CA PRO A 61 13.07 42.45 -20.02
C PRO A 61 12.16 41.27 -19.68
N LEU A 62 12.62 40.03 -19.93
CA LEU A 62 11.94 38.79 -19.63
C LEU A 62 12.33 38.30 -18.23
N ILE A 63 11.34 37.98 -17.41
CA ILE A 63 11.53 37.42 -16.06
C ILE A 63 10.86 36.04 -16.01
N VAL A 64 11.62 35.02 -15.67
CA VAL A 64 11.07 33.70 -15.35
C VAL A 64 10.68 33.69 -13.87
N ASN A 65 9.37 33.76 -13.61
CA ASN A 65 8.82 33.87 -12.27
C ASN A 65 8.89 32.59 -11.47
N ASP A 66 8.59 31.46 -12.14
CA ASP A 66 8.49 30.15 -11.49
C ASP A 66 8.75 29.02 -12.48
N VAL A 67 9.34 27.92 -11.99
CA VAL A 67 9.51 26.70 -12.75
C VAL A 67 9.12 25.52 -11.86
N THR A 68 8.07 24.82 -12.23
CA THR A 68 7.53 23.69 -11.49
C THR A 68 7.60 22.42 -12.30
N THR A 69 7.62 21.27 -11.61
CA THR A 69 7.66 19.95 -12.23
C THR A 69 6.50 19.09 -11.75
N THR A 70 6.10 18.11 -12.57
CA THR A 70 4.98 17.20 -12.26
C THR A 70 5.30 16.18 -11.18
N CYS A 71 6.57 16.06 -10.73
CA CYS A 71 6.98 15.14 -9.66
C CYS A 71 8.23 15.65 -8.95
N GLY A 72 8.41 15.23 -7.69
CA GLY A 72 9.62 15.53 -6.91
C GLY A 72 10.90 14.85 -7.41
N CYS A 73 10.83 14.04 -8.46
CA CYS A 73 11.97 13.36 -9.09
C CYS A 73 12.72 14.23 -10.10
N THR A 74 12.24 15.46 -10.33
CA THR A 74 12.81 16.40 -11.30
C THR A 74 12.98 17.74 -10.59
N VAL A 75 14.21 18.22 -10.55
CA VAL A 75 14.56 19.48 -9.89
C VAL A 75 14.97 20.49 -10.94
N PRO A 76 14.26 21.65 -11.06
CA PRO A 76 14.61 22.71 -11.98
C PRO A 76 15.47 23.77 -11.30
N GLU A 77 16.44 24.28 -12.05
CA GLU A 77 17.21 25.50 -11.75
C GLU A 77 17.13 26.41 -12.96
N TRP A 78 16.97 27.73 -12.77
CA TRP A 78 16.82 28.66 -13.89
C TRP A 78 17.43 30.01 -13.64
N SER A 79 17.65 30.78 -14.73
CA SER A 79 18.12 32.17 -14.68
C SER A 79 17.12 33.03 -13.92
N LYS A 80 17.52 33.61 -12.78
CA LYS A 80 16.66 34.44 -11.89
C LYS A 80 16.65 35.91 -12.27
N GLU A 81 17.74 36.38 -12.88
CA GLU A 81 17.88 37.79 -13.28
C GLU A 81 17.03 38.11 -14.50
N PRO A 82 16.52 39.35 -14.63
CA PRO A 82 15.81 39.80 -15.82
C PRO A 82 16.70 39.66 -17.06
N ILE A 83 16.18 39.03 -18.10
CA ILE A 83 16.90 38.80 -19.35
C ILE A 83 16.55 39.93 -20.32
N PRO A 84 17.53 40.73 -20.75
CA PRO A 84 17.29 41.85 -21.66
C PRO A 84 16.82 41.37 -23.04
N PRO A 85 16.22 42.27 -23.86
CA PRO A 85 15.93 41.98 -25.26
C PRO A 85 17.14 41.41 -26.01
N GLY A 86 16.94 40.29 -26.72
CA GLY A 86 18.00 39.55 -27.41
C GLY A 86 18.91 38.74 -26.48
N GLY A 87 18.71 38.78 -25.16
CA GLY A 87 19.48 38.05 -24.19
C GLY A 87 19.03 36.58 -24.10
N ASN A 88 19.95 35.71 -23.63
CA ASN A 88 19.73 34.29 -23.44
C ASN A 88 19.52 33.92 -21.98
N GLY A 89 18.66 32.91 -21.73
CA GLY A 89 18.45 32.32 -20.43
C GLY A 89 18.48 30.80 -20.52
N THR A 90 18.54 30.16 -19.37
CA THR A 90 18.58 28.69 -19.26
C THR A 90 17.65 28.16 -18.20
N ILE A 91 17.15 26.93 -18.42
CA ILE A 91 16.48 26.11 -17.43
C ILE A 91 17.21 24.78 -17.40
N LYS A 92 17.91 24.52 -16.31
CA LYS A 92 18.58 23.25 -16.05
C LYS A 92 17.59 22.32 -15.35
N VAL A 93 17.43 21.13 -15.85
CA VAL A 93 16.51 20.11 -15.33
C VAL A 93 17.31 18.89 -14.94
N THR A 94 17.22 18.45 -13.70
CA THR A 94 17.88 17.25 -13.19
C THR A 94 16.85 16.19 -12.84
N PHE A 95 16.95 15.02 -13.45
CA PHE A 95 16.08 13.86 -13.23
C PHE A 95 16.82 12.76 -12.50
N ASP A 96 16.19 12.23 -11.43
CA ASP A 96 16.66 11.08 -10.68
C ASP A 96 15.96 9.80 -11.17
N PRO A 97 16.68 8.82 -11.78
CA PRO A 97 16.11 7.58 -12.29
C PRO A 97 15.93 6.50 -11.21
N VAL A 98 16.45 6.66 -9.98
CA VAL A 98 16.44 5.64 -8.94
C VAL A 98 15.00 5.30 -8.52
N GLY A 99 14.64 4.01 -8.54
CA GLY A 99 13.30 3.51 -8.20
C GLY A 99 12.22 3.84 -9.24
N ARG A 100 12.63 4.17 -10.51
CA ARG A 100 11.70 4.61 -11.58
C ARG A 100 11.93 3.89 -12.90
N PRO A 101 12.00 2.55 -12.92
CA PRO A 101 12.19 1.82 -14.17
C PRO A 101 10.99 1.99 -15.11
N GLY A 102 11.26 1.93 -16.40
CA GLY A 102 10.27 2.07 -17.45
C GLY A 102 10.33 3.40 -18.19
N ALA A 103 9.43 3.60 -19.15
CA ALA A 103 9.33 4.82 -19.94
C ALA A 103 8.83 5.99 -19.08
N PHE A 104 9.42 7.14 -19.27
CA PHE A 104 8.98 8.35 -18.57
C PHE A 104 8.79 9.53 -19.52
N ARG A 105 7.84 10.40 -19.15
CA ARG A 105 7.63 11.73 -19.69
C ARG A 105 7.32 12.67 -18.54
N LYS A 106 8.16 13.67 -18.30
CA LYS A 106 8.01 14.65 -17.22
C LYS A 106 7.82 16.03 -17.82
N GLY A 107 6.80 16.72 -17.35
CA GLY A 107 6.51 18.11 -17.71
C GLY A 107 7.19 19.08 -16.75
N ILE A 108 7.77 20.13 -17.29
CA ILE A 108 8.37 21.26 -16.59
C ILE A 108 7.59 22.50 -17.00
N THR A 109 6.79 23.03 -16.11
CA THR A 109 5.98 24.25 -16.37
C THR A 109 6.81 25.46 -16.03
N VAL A 110 7.03 26.29 -17.03
CA VAL A 110 7.77 27.57 -16.94
C VAL A 110 6.76 28.70 -16.94
N LYS A 111 6.76 29.53 -15.90
CA LYS A 111 5.93 30.73 -15.80
C LYS A 111 6.79 31.98 -15.93
N SER A 112 6.40 32.91 -16.77
CA SER A 112 7.14 34.14 -17.01
C SER A 112 6.20 35.33 -17.19
N ASN A 113 6.76 36.53 -17.31
CA ASN A 113 6.05 37.76 -17.69
C ASN A 113 5.91 37.90 -19.22
N ALA A 114 6.24 36.90 -20.01
CA ALA A 114 6.07 36.91 -21.45
C ALA A 114 4.58 36.89 -21.85
N ARG A 115 4.29 37.25 -23.11
CA ARG A 115 2.94 37.17 -23.69
C ARG A 115 2.31 35.81 -23.49
N GLU A 116 3.06 34.71 -23.72
CA GLU A 116 2.70 33.34 -23.28
C GLU A 116 3.23 33.13 -21.86
N SER A 117 2.40 33.46 -20.88
CA SER A 117 2.80 33.47 -19.46
C SER A 117 3.13 32.11 -18.89
N SER A 118 2.79 31.00 -19.59
CA SER A 118 3.05 29.65 -19.16
C SER A 118 3.40 28.74 -20.34
N MET A 119 4.55 28.07 -20.27
CA MET A 119 5.01 27.09 -21.27
C MET A 119 5.37 25.78 -20.58
N VAL A 120 5.24 24.65 -21.29
CA VAL A 120 5.60 23.35 -20.75
C VAL A 120 6.73 22.73 -21.59
N LEU A 121 7.85 22.45 -20.93
CA LEU A 121 8.96 21.68 -21.50
C LEU A 121 8.80 20.22 -21.09
N TYR A 122 9.38 19.31 -21.86
CA TYR A 122 9.32 17.89 -21.58
C TYR A 122 10.70 17.25 -21.57
N ILE A 123 10.94 16.41 -20.60
CA ILE A 123 11.99 15.38 -20.66
C ILE A 123 11.35 14.01 -20.81
N VAL A 124 11.91 13.20 -21.69
CA VAL A 124 11.42 11.84 -21.95
C VAL A 124 12.60 10.86 -21.96
N GLY A 125 12.34 9.59 -21.82
CA GLY A 125 13.34 8.54 -21.91
C GLY A 125 12.81 7.20 -21.43
N LEU A 126 13.71 6.22 -21.38
CA LEU A 126 13.46 4.88 -20.85
C LEU A 126 14.51 4.57 -19.78
N VAL A 127 14.06 4.25 -18.57
CA VAL A 127 14.93 3.80 -17.47
C VAL A 127 14.99 2.28 -17.48
N SER A 128 16.16 1.71 -17.80
CA SER A 128 16.41 0.28 -17.62
C SER A 128 16.54 -0.05 -16.13
N PRO A 129 15.80 -1.06 -15.62
CA PRO A 129 15.85 -1.41 -14.22
C PRO A 129 17.27 -1.89 -13.83
N LYS A 130 17.60 -1.72 -12.56
CA LYS A 130 18.81 -2.36 -12.00
C LYS A 130 18.69 -3.88 -12.10
N PRO A 131 19.80 -4.61 -12.28
CA PRO A 131 19.81 -6.06 -12.18
C PRO A 131 19.26 -6.49 -10.80
N LYS A 132 18.30 -7.42 -10.81
CA LYS A 132 17.79 -8.00 -9.58
C LYS A 132 18.88 -8.79 -8.88
N THR A 133 18.99 -8.59 -7.58
CA THR A 133 19.84 -9.36 -6.69
C THR A 133 19.02 -10.37 -5.90
N ALA A 134 19.69 -11.34 -5.26
CA ALA A 134 19.01 -12.25 -4.34
C ALA A 134 18.30 -11.51 -3.19
N ALA A 135 18.78 -10.35 -2.78
CA ALA A 135 18.15 -9.53 -1.75
C ALA A 135 16.83 -8.89 -2.18
N ASP A 136 16.64 -8.65 -3.48
CA ASP A 136 15.38 -8.13 -4.02
C ASP A 136 14.28 -9.20 -4.06
N ASP A 137 14.64 -10.46 -4.37
CA ASP A 137 13.70 -11.59 -4.39
C ASP A 137 13.51 -12.24 -3.00
N PHE A 138 14.52 -12.13 -2.13
CA PHE A 138 14.58 -12.73 -0.79
C PHE A 138 15.02 -11.68 0.25
N PRO A 139 14.16 -10.72 0.58
CA PRO A 139 14.54 -9.57 1.41
C PRO A 139 14.81 -9.93 2.88
N VAL A 140 14.25 -11.04 3.37
CA VAL A 140 14.42 -11.45 4.77
C VAL A 140 15.68 -12.29 4.90
N LYS A 141 16.63 -11.81 5.72
CA LYS A 141 17.91 -12.48 5.96
C LYS A 141 17.94 -13.08 7.37
N ILE A 142 18.22 -14.40 7.43
CA ILE A 142 18.40 -15.17 8.66
C ILE A 142 19.76 -15.86 8.57
N GLY A 143 20.81 -15.25 9.10
CA GLY A 143 22.18 -15.76 8.90
C GLY A 143 22.52 -15.88 7.41
N ASN A 144 22.82 -17.08 6.96
CA ASN A 144 23.11 -17.41 5.56
C ASN A 144 21.88 -17.81 4.73
N LEU A 145 20.71 -17.92 5.35
CA LEU A 145 19.44 -18.18 4.70
C LEU A 145 18.73 -16.88 4.38
N ARG A 146 18.15 -16.76 3.18
CA ARG A 146 17.21 -15.70 2.84
C ARG A 146 15.85 -16.29 2.51
N LEU A 147 14.81 -15.58 2.95
CA LEU A 147 13.41 -15.93 2.73
C LEU A 147 12.72 -14.86 1.88
N ALA A 148 11.73 -15.27 1.11
CA ALA A 148 10.88 -14.33 0.36
C ALA A 148 10.03 -13.45 1.30
N THR A 149 9.66 -13.98 2.48
CA THR A 149 8.90 -13.28 3.53
C THR A 149 9.25 -13.86 4.91
N ASN A 150 9.01 -13.11 5.97
CA ASN A 150 9.11 -13.61 7.36
C ASN A 150 7.76 -14.09 7.92
N HIS A 151 6.71 -14.08 7.11
CA HIS A 151 5.37 -14.50 7.51
C HIS A 151 4.72 -15.34 6.40
N LEU A 152 4.32 -16.57 6.73
CA LEU A 152 3.54 -17.46 5.87
C LEU A 152 2.12 -17.53 6.41
N ALA A 153 1.17 -16.98 5.67
CA ALA A 153 -0.24 -16.95 6.03
C ALA A 153 -0.96 -18.14 5.38
N MET A 154 -1.25 -19.16 6.15
CA MET A 154 -1.96 -20.37 5.70
C MET A 154 -3.43 -20.09 5.37
N GLN A 155 -3.95 -18.89 5.64
CA GLN A 155 -5.37 -18.56 5.49
C GLN A 155 -6.23 -19.48 6.37
N THR A 156 -7.43 -19.85 5.91
CA THR A 156 -8.29 -20.82 6.62
C THR A 156 -7.70 -22.23 6.53
N VAL A 157 -7.60 -22.88 7.67
CA VAL A 157 -7.27 -24.29 7.83
C VAL A 157 -8.39 -24.95 8.64
N PHE A 158 -9.03 -25.98 8.07
CA PHE A 158 -10.07 -26.67 8.80
C PHE A 158 -9.48 -27.60 9.88
N ASN A 159 -10.21 -27.73 10.98
CA ASN A 159 -9.84 -28.61 12.10
C ASN A 159 -9.71 -30.10 11.73
N SER A 160 -10.11 -30.49 10.53
CA SER A 160 -10.00 -31.86 9.96
C SER A 160 -8.98 -31.98 8.84
N GLN A 161 -8.16 -30.93 8.58
CA GLN A 161 -7.34 -30.79 7.38
C GLN A 161 -5.86 -30.62 7.72
N ILE A 162 -5.01 -31.18 6.85
CA ILE A 162 -3.61 -30.79 6.74
C ILE A 162 -3.48 -29.90 5.51
N LYS A 163 -3.05 -28.66 5.68
CA LYS A 163 -2.81 -27.71 4.60
C LYS A 163 -1.31 -27.51 4.40
N VAL A 164 -0.87 -27.55 3.14
CA VAL A 164 0.53 -27.33 2.80
C VAL A 164 0.64 -26.02 2.00
N ASP A 165 1.60 -25.21 2.38
CA ASP A 165 2.00 -24.03 1.61
C ASP A 165 3.51 -24.04 1.42
N THR A 166 3.99 -23.25 0.46
CA THR A 166 5.37 -23.31 -0.01
C THR A 166 5.96 -21.91 -0.11
N MET A 167 7.20 -21.77 0.35
CA MET A 167 7.96 -20.54 0.23
C MET A 167 9.29 -20.78 -0.45
N ARG A 168 9.68 -19.89 -1.37
CA ARG A 168 11.03 -19.89 -1.94
C ARG A 168 12.03 -19.39 -0.90
N ILE A 169 13.19 -20.06 -0.86
CA ILE A 169 14.32 -19.75 0.01
C ILE A 169 15.61 -19.68 -0.82
N TYR A 170 16.64 -19.03 -0.29
CA TYR A 170 17.92 -18.85 -0.97
C TYR A 170 19.10 -19.00 0.00
N ASN A 171 20.13 -19.75 -0.41
CA ASN A 171 21.39 -19.82 0.31
C ASN A 171 22.31 -18.66 -0.08
N ASP A 172 22.47 -17.69 0.81
CA ASP A 172 23.30 -16.48 0.60
C ASP A 172 24.79 -16.69 0.91
N SER A 173 25.19 -17.92 1.24
CA SER A 173 26.58 -18.26 1.54
C SER A 173 27.32 -18.90 0.34
N ASP A 174 28.61 -19.08 0.50
CA ASP A 174 29.50 -19.76 -0.45
C ASP A 174 29.72 -21.24 -0.06
N SER A 175 28.92 -21.79 0.86
CA SER A 175 28.98 -23.14 1.36
C SER A 175 27.61 -23.83 1.33
N LEU A 176 27.59 -25.15 1.44
CA LEU A 176 26.34 -25.94 1.57
C LEU A 176 25.57 -25.50 2.83
N LEU A 177 24.25 -25.42 2.72
CA LEU A 177 23.37 -25.00 3.80
C LEU A 177 22.34 -26.08 4.10
N ASN A 178 22.41 -26.66 5.31
CA ASN A 178 21.39 -27.51 5.89
C ASN A 178 20.49 -26.68 6.77
N ILE A 179 19.17 -26.79 6.56
CA ILE A 179 18.16 -26.01 7.26
C ILE A 179 17.30 -26.97 8.08
N ALA A 180 17.21 -26.71 9.37
CA ALA A 180 16.30 -27.39 10.27
C ALA A 180 15.48 -26.38 11.07
N VAL A 181 14.37 -26.81 11.65
CA VAL A 181 13.57 -26.00 12.59
C VAL A 181 13.79 -26.56 13.99
N VAL A 182 14.02 -25.67 14.95
CA VAL A 182 14.21 -26.01 16.36
C VAL A 182 12.85 -26.21 17.00
N ASP A 183 12.64 -27.35 17.63
CA ASP A 183 11.45 -27.73 18.40
C ASP A 183 10.11 -27.29 17.74
N PRO A 184 9.83 -27.76 16.50
CA PRO A 184 8.61 -27.37 15.82
C PRO A 184 7.39 -27.87 16.61
N PRO A 185 6.35 -27.03 16.80
CA PRO A 185 5.13 -27.48 17.46
C PRO A 185 4.46 -28.60 16.66
N ALA A 186 3.74 -29.49 17.35
CA ALA A 186 3.18 -30.73 16.79
C ALA A 186 2.28 -30.52 15.55
N HIS A 187 1.68 -29.35 15.43
CA HIS A 187 0.79 -28.97 14.32
C HIS A 187 1.52 -28.41 13.10
N ILE A 188 2.86 -28.26 13.13
CA ILE A 188 3.63 -27.74 11.99
C ILE A 188 4.77 -28.69 11.64
N LYS A 189 4.85 -29.06 10.35
CA LYS A 189 5.98 -29.81 9.80
C LYS A 189 6.63 -29.02 8.69
N PHE A 190 7.97 -28.99 8.70
CA PHE A 190 8.79 -28.34 7.69
C PHE A 190 9.53 -29.37 6.84
N THR A 191 9.62 -29.11 5.54
CA THR A 191 10.44 -29.89 4.61
C THR A 191 11.13 -28.96 3.64
N VAL A 192 12.43 -29.11 3.46
CA VAL A 192 13.24 -28.31 2.52
C VAL A 192 13.58 -29.16 1.31
N THR A 193 13.46 -28.60 0.13
CA THR A 193 13.83 -29.27 -1.13
C THR A 193 14.69 -28.35 -2.00
N PRO A 194 15.89 -28.75 -2.37
CA PRO A 194 16.61 -29.96 -1.91
C PRO A 194 16.93 -29.90 -0.42
N ALA A 195 17.14 -31.04 0.23
CA ALA A 195 17.41 -31.13 1.68
C ALA A 195 18.65 -30.35 2.13
N THR A 196 19.62 -30.20 1.22
CA THR A 196 20.80 -29.33 1.37
C THR A 196 20.83 -28.35 0.21
N LEU A 197 20.91 -27.06 0.50
CA LEU A 197 21.02 -26.02 -0.51
C LEU A 197 22.46 -25.76 -0.89
N GLU A 198 22.76 -25.85 -2.18
CA GLU A 198 24.05 -25.45 -2.72
C GLU A 198 24.30 -23.93 -2.56
N PRO A 199 25.56 -23.47 -2.59
CA PRO A 199 25.92 -22.07 -2.55
C PRO A 199 25.19 -21.25 -3.61
N LYS A 200 24.63 -20.10 -3.22
CA LYS A 200 23.94 -19.14 -4.14
C LYS A 200 22.79 -19.78 -4.95
N LYS A 201 22.16 -20.85 -4.42
CA LYS A 201 21.02 -21.50 -5.05
C LYS A 201 19.74 -21.31 -4.26
N THR A 202 18.64 -21.40 -4.98
CA THR A 202 17.28 -21.37 -4.43
C THR A 202 16.80 -22.76 -4.07
N GLY A 203 15.89 -22.85 -3.10
CA GLY A 203 15.14 -24.04 -2.75
C GLY A 203 13.70 -23.69 -2.40
N LEU A 204 12.97 -24.72 -1.98
CA LEU A 204 11.59 -24.61 -1.52
C LEU A 204 11.49 -25.07 -0.07
N LEU A 205 10.84 -24.25 0.75
CA LEU A 205 10.43 -24.59 2.11
C LEU A 205 8.94 -24.93 2.08
N TYR A 206 8.61 -26.19 2.29
CA TYR A 206 7.23 -26.66 2.45
C TYR A 206 6.86 -26.59 3.93
N VAL A 207 5.71 -26.01 4.21
CA VAL A 207 5.16 -25.90 5.56
C VAL A 207 3.80 -26.61 5.56
N ALA A 208 3.71 -27.74 6.25
CA ALA A 208 2.45 -28.45 6.45
C ALA A 208 1.88 -28.04 7.82
N PHE A 209 0.69 -27.47 7.80
CA PHE A 209 -0.07 -27.08 8.99
C PHE A 209 -1.17 -28.12 9.21
N ASP A 210 -1.12 -28.81 10.33
CA ASP A 210 -2.06 -29.89 10.70
C ASP A 210 -3.14 -29.34 11.65
N GLY A 211 -4.29 -28.96 11.08
CA GLY A 211 -5.43 -28.46 11.85
C GLY A 211 -6.00 -29.48 12.86
N THR A 212 -5.76 -30.79 12.65
CA THR A 212 -6.23 -31.83 13.58
C THR A 212 -5.48 -31.85 14.92
N LYS A 213 -4.30 -31.21 14.96
CA LYS A 213 -3.44 -31.11 16.15
C LYS A 213 -3.52 -29.75 16.84
N VAL A 214 -4.39 -28.87 16.39
CA VAL A 214 -4.60 -27.55 17.00
C VAL A 214 -5.81 -27.62 17.91
N ASN A 215 -5.59 -27.34 19.20
CA ASN A 215 -6.67 -27.27 20.19
C ASN A 215 -7.27 -25.87 20.36
N GLU A 216 -7.06 -24.99 19.36
CA GLU A 216 -7.55 -23.61 19.35
C GLU A 216 -8.41 -23.36 18.12
N TRP A 217 -9.26 -22.32 18.22
CA TRP A 217 -10.12 -21.85 17.14
C TRP A 217 -9.79 -20.43 16.75
N GLY A 218 -10.11 -20.06 15.50
CA GLY A 218 -9.84 -18.74 14.96
C GLY A 218 -8.37 -18.53 14.68
N PHE A 219 -7.90 -17.31 14.83
CA PHE A 219 -6.54 -16.93 14.48
C PHE A 219 -5.52 -17.57 15.44
N VAL A 220 -4.56 -18.27 14.85
CA VAL A 220 -3.41 -18.88 15.51
C VAL A 220 -2.15 -18.36 14.84
N LEU A 221 -1.17 -17.95 15.64
CA LEU A 221 0.14 -17.48 15.18
C LEU A 221 1.23 -18.30 15.87
N THR A 222 1.98 -19.02 15.07
CA THR A 222 3.13 -19.82 15.53
C THR A 222 4.42 -19.17 15.01
N ARG A 223 5.40 -19.01 15.89
CA ARG A 223 6.74 -18.54 15.54
C ARG A 223 7.71 -19.71 15.61
N VAL A 224 8.50 -19.89 14.56
CA VAL A 224 9.48 -20.96 14.46
C VAL A 224 10.87 -20.40 14.28
N ILE A 225 11.84 -21.11 14.85
CA ILE A 225 13.26 -20.73 14.87
C ILE A 225 14.01 -21.73 14.00
N PHE A 226 14.89 -21.23 13.12
CA PHE A 226 15.73 -22.09 12.28
C PHE A 226 17.07 -22.41 12.94
N SER A 227 17.57 -23.59 12.65
CA SER A 227 18.97 -23.99 12.84
C SER A 227 19.60 -24.14 11.45
N LEU A 228 20.74 -23.48 11.25
CA LEU A 228 21.50 -23.50 10.01
C LEU A 228 22.81 -24.23 10.26
N ASN A 229 23.05 -25.34 9.56
CA ASN A 229 24.20 -26.24 9.78
C ASN A 229 24.38 -26.64 11.25
N GLY A 230 23.26 -26.86 11.97
CA GLY A 230 23.27 -27.23 13.40
C GLY A 230 23.40 -26.07 14.37
N VAL A 231 23.51 -24.82 13.90
CA VAL A 231 23.65 -23.63 14.74
C VAL A 231 22.37 -22.80 14.70
N THR A 232 21.79 -22.50 15.86
CA THR A 232 20.66 -21.59 16.00
C THR A 232 21.13 -20.14 15.86
N VAL A 233 20.55 -19.40 14.94
CA VAL A 233 20.90 -17.99 14.68
C VAL A 233 20.02 -17.06 15.52
N ALA A 234 20.57 -15.99 16.05
CA ALA A 234 19.79 -14.95 16.74
C ALA A 234 18.86 -14.19 15.78
N ASN A 235 17.75 -13.64 16.31
CA ASN A 235 16.74 -12.89 15.55
C ASN A 235 16.16 -13.64 14.34
N ASN A 236 15.96 -14.90 14.49
CA ASN A 236 15.67 -15.92 13.51
C ASN A 236 14.23 -16.39 13.72
N MET A 237 13.26 -15.75 13.09
CA MET A 237 11.87 -16.18 13.18
C MET A 237 11.15 -16.15 11.84
N LEU A 238 10.45 -17.26 11.54
CA LEU A 238 9.37 -17.29 10.58
C LEU A 238 8.05 -17.36 11.36
N ALA A 239 7.13 -16.46 11.09
CA ALA A 239 5.77 -16.53 11.58
C ALA A 239 4.93 -17.38 10.62
N VAL A 240 4.19 -18.34 11.14
CA VAL A 240 3.19 -19.12 10.41
C VAL A 240 1.85 -18.86 11.07
N SER A 241 0.88 -18.32 10.33
CA SER A 241 -0.45 -18.08 10.85
C SER A 241 -1.51 -18.85 10.10
N ALA A 242 -2.58 -19.21 10.80
CA ALA A 242 -3.77 -19.84 10.25
C ALA A 242 -5.01 -19.33 10.97
N THR A 243 -6.16 -19.38 10.31
CA THR A 243 -7.46 -19.24 10.94
C THR A 243 -8.08 -20.64 10.99
N ILE A 244 -8.23 -21.18 12.19
CA ILE A 244 -8.80 -22.52 12.39
C ILE A 244 -10.30 -22.43 12.37
N ASP A 245 -10.93 -23.18 11.47
CA ASP A 245 -12.38 -23.22 11.29
C ASP A 245 -12.91 -24.66 11.33
N GLU A 246 -14.21 -24.81 11.62
CA GLU A 246 -14.85 -26.13 11.61
C GLU A 246 -15.21 -26.54 10.19
N ASP A 247 -14.96 -27.81 9.84
CA ASP A 247 -15.26 -28.34 8.50
C ASP A 247 -16.71 -28.87 8.43
N PHE A 248 -17.61 -28.00 8.03
CA PHE A 248 -19.01 -28.33 7.81
C PHE A 248 -19.28 -28.97 6.44
N SER A 249 -18.29 -29.06 5.57
CA SER A 249 -18.47 -29.60 4.21
C SER A 249 -18.84 -31.07 4.21
N LYS A 250 -18.36 -31.81 5.20
CA LYS A 250 -18.59 -33.26 5.35
C LYS A 250 -19.88 -33.63 6.08
N TRP A 251 -20.68 -32.62 6.50
CA TRP A 251 -21.93 -32.86 7.19
C TRP A 251 -23.00 -33.37 6.21
N SER A 252 -23.74 -34.43 6.59
CA SER A 252 -24.87 -34.93 5.81
C SER A 252 -26.00 -33.90 5.73
N THR A 253 -26.93 -34.10 4.82
CA THR A 253 -28.09 -33.21 4.68
C THR A 253 -28.92 -33.17 5.96
N GLU A 254 -29.12 -34.31 6.61
CA GLU A 254 -29.86 -34.43 7.88
C GLU A 254 -29.15 -33.64 8.98
N LYS A 255 -27.82 -33.76 9.08
CA LYS A 255 -27.03 -33.00 10.05
C LYS A 255 -27.10 -31.50 9.81
N LYS A 256 -27.11 -31.04 8.56
CA LYS A 256 -27.28 -29.63 8.19
C LYS A 256 -28.68 -29.11 8.54
N LEU A 257 -29.73 -29.95 8.42
CA LEU A 257 -31.10 -29.59 8.76
C LEU A 257 -31.31 -29.49 10.28
N SER A 258 -30.58 -30.26 11.08
CA SER A 258 -30.64 -30.21 12.54
C SER A 258 -29.63 -29.22 13.14
N ALA A 259 -28.74 -28.66 12.34
CA ALA A 259 -27.61 -27.83 12.77
C ALA A 259 -28.04 -26.72 13.76
N PRO A 260 -27.16 -26.34 14.68
CA PRO A 260 -27.40 -25.17 15.52
C PRO A 260 -27.54 -23.91 14.65
N LYS A 261 -28.35 -22.98 15.12
CA LYS A 261 -28.55 -21.67 14.48
C LYS A 261 -28.43 -20.59 15.54
N ALA A 262 -27.37 -19.86 15.45
CA ALA A 262 -27.07 -18.76 16.37
C ALA A 262 -27.91 -17.53 16.02
N LYS A 263 -28.60 -16.97 17.00
CA LYS A 263 -29.37 -15.74 16.86
C LYS A 263 -29.09 -14.82 18.03
N LEU A 264 -28.61 -13.61 17.73
CA LEU A 264 -28.50 -12.55 18.73
C LEU A 264 -29.82 -11.77 18.83
N ASP A 265 -30.13 -11.29 20.02
CA ASP A 265 -31.19 -10.30 20.23
C ASP A 265 -30.81 -8.93 19.61
N GLU A 266 -29.54 -8.56 19.75
CA GLU A 266 -28.95 -7.38 19.10
C GLU A 266 -27.48 -7.62 18.76
N GLU A 267 -26.97 -6.95 17.72
CA GLU A 267 -25.56 -7.07 17.28
C GLU A 267 -24.70 -5.90 17.78
N SER A 268 -25.30 -4.84 18.30
CA SER A 268 -24.58 -3.66 18.72
C SER A 268 -25.26 -2.94 19.87
N PHE A 269 -24.46 -2.49 20.81
CA PHE A 269 -24.87 -1.65 21.90
C PHE A 269 -24.18 -0.28 21.82
N ASN A 270 -24.99 0.79 21.84
CA ASN A 270 -24.48 2.16 21.87
C ASN A 270 -24.56 2.70 23.31
N PHE A 271 -23.41 2.88 23.92
CA PHE A 271 -23.32 3.38 25.29
C PHE A 271 -23.37 4.93 25.41
N GLY A 272 -23.56 5.64 24.30
CA GLY A 272 -23.61 7.11 24.31
C GLY A 272 -22.26 7.76 24.59
N THR A 273 -22.25 8.80 25.42
CA THR A 273 -21.02 9.50 25.84
C THR A 273 -20.76 9.25 27.31
N ILE A 274 -19.51 8.84 27.61
CA ILE A 274 -19.06 8.52 28.99
C ILE A 274 -17.74 9.24 29.29
N THR A 275 -17.41 9.33 30.59
CA THR A 275 -16.11 9.86 31.05
C THR A 275 -15.01 8.79 31.02
N PRO A 276 -13.73 9.16 30.85
CA PRO A 276 -12.61 8.21 30.90
C PRO A 276 -12.56 7.47 32.22
N GLY A 277 -12.41 6.15 32.15
CA GLY A 277 -12.37 5.27 33.33
C GLY A 277 -13.74 4.77 33.81
N GLN A 278 -14.85 5.25 33.26
CA GLN A 278 -16.18 4.71 33.52
C GLN A 278 -16.36 3.37 32.78
N PRO A 279 -16.55 2.23 33.49
CA PRO A 279 -16.84 0.97 32.83
C PRO A 279 -18.28 0.94 32.32
N VAL A 280 -18.50 0.27 31.20
CA VAL A 280 -19.83 0.04 30.63
C VAL A 280 -20.05 -1.45 30.49
N ALA A 281 -21.06 -1.99 31.17
CA ALA A 281 -21.48 -3.38 31.04
C ALA A 281 -22.78 -3.45 30.22
N HIS A 282 -22.86 -4.49 29.39
CA HIS A 282 -24.08 -4.81 28.64
C HIS A 282 -24.19 -6.32 28.40
N ASP A 283 -25.39 -6.82 28.52
CA ASP A 283 -25.73 -8.24 28.39
C ASP A 283 -26.36 -8.50 27.01
N PHE A 284 -25.67 -9.23 26.15
CA PHE A 284 -26.25 -9.73 24.92
C PHE A 284 -26.83 -11.12 25.13
N ILE A 285 -27.94 -11.41 24.46
CA ILE A 285 -28.58 -12.72 24.54
C ILE A 285 -28.32 -13.47 23.26
N LEU A 286 -27.65 -14.62 23.38
CA LEU A 286 -27.41 -15.55 22.28
C LEU A 286 -28.39 -16.72 22.42
N LYS A 287 -29.29 -16.88 21.44
CA LYS A 287 -30.26 -17.97 21.33
C LYS A 287 -29.81 -19.01 20.31
N ASN A 288 -30.06 -20.26 20.57
CA ASN A 288 -29.97 -21.35 19.60
C ASN A 288 -31.35 -21.62 18.99
N GLU A 289 -31.58 -21.17 17.77
CA GLU A 289 -32.83 -21.44 17.04
C GLU A 289 -32.78 -22.77 16.24
N GLY A 290 -31.65 -23.48 16.28
CA GLY A 290 -31.49 -24.82 15.71
C GLY A 290 -31.94 -25.91 16.67
N LYS A 291 -31.73 -27.18 16.25
CA LYS A 291 -32.09 -28.36 17.05
C LYS A 291 -30.88 -28.90 17.81
N ASP A 292 -29.74 -29.01 17.14
CA ASP A 292 -28.50 -29.51 17.74
C ASP A 292 -27.89 -28.45 18.68
N PRO A 293 -27.08 -28.83 19.66
CA PRO A 293 -26.42 -27.90 20.56
C PRO A 293 -25.54 -26.89 19.83
N LEU A 294 -25.71 -25.60 20.15
CA LEU A 294 -24.84 -24.52 19.74
C LEU A 294 -23.68 -24.41 20.74
N ILE A 295 -22.45 -24.53 20.24
CA ILE A 295 -21.25 -24.53 21.07
C ILE A 295 -20.44 -23.25 20.81
N ILE A 296 -20.15 -22.48 21.85
CA ILE A 296 -19.21 -21.37 21.80
C ILE A 296 -17.79 -21.91 21.91
N ARG A 297 -17.06 -21.93 20.81
CA ARG A 297 -15.68 -22.46 20.70
C ARG A 297 -14.63 -21.52 21.27
N LYS A 298 -14.76 -20.23 20.96
CA LYS A 298 -13.83 -19.18 21.40
C LYS A 298 -14.52 -17.83 21.46
N ILE A 299 -14.08 -17.01 22.39
CA ILE A 299 -14.45 -15.60 22.48
C ILE A 299 -13.17 -14.78 22.36
N THR A 300 -13.15 -13.82 21.45
CA THR A 300 -12.04 -12.88 21.29
C THR A 300 -12.55 -11.44 21.32
N THR A 301 -11.70 -10.53 21.78
CA THR A 301 -12.07 -9.11 21.89
C THR A 301 -11.02 -8.24 21.26
N THR A 302 -11.44 -7.09 20.73
CA THR A 302 -10.50 -6.01 20.42
C THR A 302 -10.08 -5.30 21.70
N CYS A 303 -8.95 -4.57 21.62
CA CYS A 303 -8.38 -3.87 22.79
C CYS A 303 -9.41 -2.96 23.49
N GLY A 304 -9.70 -3.23 24.76
CA GLY A 304 -10.58 -2.42 25.60
C GLY A 304 -11.91 -3.05 25.94
N CYS A 305 -12.35 -4.10 25.25
CA CYS A 305 -13.44 -4.92 25.78
C CYS A 305 -12.85 -6.00 26.68
N THR A 306 -13.31 -6.08 27.91
CA THR A 306 -13.12 -7.26 28.74
C THR A 306 -14.23 -8.23 28.36
N ALA A 307 -13.86 -9.26 27.59
CA ALA A 307 -14.84 -10.28 27.25
C ALA A 307 -15.28 -10.97 28.50
N SER A 308 -16.49 -11.09 28.57
CA SER A 308 -17.27 -11.75 29.54
C SER A 308 -17.30 -13.22 29.28
N LYS A 309 -17.67 -13.85 30.29
CA LYS A 309 -17.94 -15.26 30.38
C LYS A 309 -19.42 -15.47 30.06
N PRO A 310 -19.78 -16.31 29.07
CA PRO A 310 -21.16 -16.71 28.86
C PRO A 310 -21.60 -17.58 30.04
N ASP A 311 -22.88 -17.51 30.40
CA ASP A 311 -23.43 -18.40 31.44
C ASP A 311 -23.29 -19.88 31.05
N LYS A 312 -23.42 -20.16 29.74
CA LYS A 312 -23.25 -21.51 29.16
C LYS A 312 -22.42 -21.42 27.85
N TYR A 313 -21.48 -22.33 27.69
CA TYR A 313 -20.75 -22.51 26.41
C TYR A 313 -21.47 -23.45 25.45
N GLU A 314 -22.39 -24.30 25.97
CA GLU A 314 -23.25 -25.19 25.20
C GLU A 314 -24.71 -24.79 25.41
N ILE A 315 -25.40 -24.42 24.33
CA ILE A 315 -26.77 -23.94 24.31
C ILE A 315 -27.62 -24.95 23.57
N LYS A 316 -28.52 -25.66 24.24
CA LYS A 316 -29.42 -26.62 23.62
C LYS A 316 -30.38 -25.95 22.66
N GLY A 317 -30.97 -26.74 21.75
CA GLY A 317 -31.96 -26.25 20.80
C GLY A 317 -33.12 -25.55 21.51
N GLY A 318 -33.43 -24.33 21.12
CA GLY A 318 -34.44 -23.46 21.70
C GLY A 318 -34.04 -22.69 22.95
N GLU A 319 -32.87 -23.01 23.59
CA GLU A 319 -32.36 -22.28 24.75
C GLU A 319 -31.57 -21.03 24.37
N SER A 320 -31.26 -20.23 25.40
CA SER A 320 -30.44 -19.03 25.30
C SER A 320 -29.32 -19.02 26.35
N THR A 321 -28.30 -18.22 26.12
CA THR A 321 -27.28 -17.86 27.10
C THR A 321 -27.07 -16.34 27.13
N ILE A 322 -26.69 -15.80 28.27
CA ILE A 322 -26.33 -14.40 28.44
C ILE A 322 -24.82 -14.27 28.22
N LEU A 323 -24.43 -13.28 27.43
CA LEU A 323 -23.04 -12.87 27.19
C LEU A 323 -22.84 -11.51 27.87
N GLN A 324 -22.37 -11.52 29.10
CA GLN A 324 -22.04 -10.29 29.81
C GLN A 324 -20.80 -9.66 29.21
N CYS A 325 -20.84 -8.52 28.66
CA CYS A 325 -19.71 -7.82 28.03
C CYS A 325 -19.45 -6.50 28.77
N THR A 326 -18.19 -6.21 29.03
CA THR A 326 -17.77 -4.96 29.68
C THR A 326 -16.76 -4.23 28.83
N PHE A 327 -17.00 -2.96 28.57
CA PHE A 327 -16.05 -2.06 27.97
C PHE A 327 -15.30 -1.27 29.04
N ASP A 328 -13.97 -1.30 29.01
CA ASP A 328 -13.11 -0.51 29.89
C ASP A 328 -12.65 0.74 29.16
N SER A 329 -13.09 1.89 29.58
CA SER A 329 -12.77 3.18 28.98
C SER A 329 -11.47 3.82 29.48
N ARG A 330 -10.71 3.16 30.39
CA ARG A 330 -9.44 3.68 30.90
C ARG A 330 -8.43 3.88 29.79
N GLY A 331 -7.86 5.08 29.70
CA GLY A 331 -6.90 5.45 28.65
C GLY A 331 -7.50 5.57 27.25
N LYS A 332 -8.83 5.62 27.13
CA LYS A 332 -9.55 5.83 25.87
C LYS A 332 -10.09 7.25 25.81
N THR A 333 -10.18 7.81 24.59
CA THR A 333 -10.78 9.11 24.29
C THR A 333 -11.40 9.10 22.89
N GLY A 334 -12.41 9.94 22.67
CA GLY A 334 -13.09 10.07 21.38
C GLY A 334 -14.00 8.90 21.04
N LYS A 335 -14.36 8.78 19.78
CA LYS A 335 -15.26 7.73 19.28
C LYS A 335 -14.65 6.35 19.47
N GLN A 336 -15.42 5.44 20.03
CA GLN A 336 -15.05 4.05 20.29
C GLN A 336 -15.85 3.11 19.38
N PHE A 337 -15.15 2.12 18.87
CA PHE A 337 -15.71 1.01 18.12
C PHE A 337 -14.99 -0.27 18.56
N GLN A 338 -15.61 -1.01 19.48
CA GLN A 338 -15.03 -2.20 20.05
C GLN A 338 -15.86 -3.43 19.66
N THR A 339 -15.19 -4.56 19.46
CA THR A 339 -15.86 -5.80 19.07
C THR A 339 -15.55 -6.95 20.02
N VAL A 340 -16.56 -7.80 20.19
CA VAL A 340 -16.44 -9.13 20.77
C VAL A 340 -16.82 -10.12 19.68
N THR A 341 -15.93 -11.04 19.33
CA THR A 341 -16.18 -12.06 18.30
C THR A 341 -16.31 -13.42 18.97
N LEU A 342 -17.43 -14.09 18.71
CA LEU A 342 -17.67 -15.47 19.11
C LEU A 342 -17.40 -16.39 17.92
N ILE A 343 -16.67 -17.48 18.15
CA ILE A 343 -16.55 -18.57 17.19
C ILE A 343 -17.44 -19.69 17.67
N VAL A 344 -18.38 -20.10 16.84
CA VAL A 344 -19.42 -21.08 17.16
C VAL A 344 -19.50 -22.19 16.10
N ASN A 345 -20.22 -23.27 16.39
CA ASN A 345 -20.42 -24.39 15.47
C ASN A 345 -21.67 -24.23 14.57
N ASP A 346 -22.11 -23.00 14.30
CA ASP A 346 -23.17 -22.73 13.32
C ASP A 346 -22.59 -22.76 11.90
N PRO A 347 -23.03 -23.68 11.02
CA PRO A 347 -22.46 -23.77 9.66
C PRO A 347 -22.84 -22.60 8.74
N LEU A 348 -23.85 -21.80 9.08
CA LEU A 348 -24.25 -20.62 8.33
C LEU A 348 -23.54 -19.35 8.85
N GLN A 349 -23.21 -19.31 10.12
CA GLN A 349 -22.60 -18.14 10.77
C GLN A 349 -21.64 -18.57 11.89
N SER A 350 -20.48 -19.15 11.52
CA SER A 350 -19.48 -19.61 12.49
C SER A 350 -18.81 -18.49 13.27
N ASN A 351 -18.87 -17.25 12.78
CA ASN A 351 -18.30 -16.07 13.43
C ASN A 351 -19.40 -15.02 13.70
N ILE A 352 -19.64 -14.74 14.97
CA ILE A 352 -20.64 -13.75 15.42
C ILE A 352 -19.92 -12.57 16.03
N VAL A 353 -20.25 -11.36 15.60
CA VAL A 353 -19.57 -10.13 16.04
C VAL A 353 -20.53 -9.21 16.75
N LEU A 354 -20.27 -8.98 18.04
CA LEU A 354 -20.94 -7.99 18.86
C LEU A 354 -20.16 -6.68 18.87
N ARG A 355 -20.83 -5.54 18.91
CA ARG A 355 -20.20 -4.22 18.81
C ARG A 355 -20.59 -3.33 19.98
N PHE A 356 -19.60 -2.67 20.58
CA PHE A 356 -19.79 -1.55 21.50
C PHE A 356 -19.44 -0.26 20.75
N LEU A 357 -20.39 0.66 20.75
CA LEU A 357 -20.28 1.94 20.05
C LEU A 357 -20.50 3.07 21.07
N GLY A 358 -19.80 4.16 20.93
CA GLY A 358 -20.01 5.34 21.77
C GLY A 358 -18.85 6.33 21.71
N ASN A 359 -18.83 7.26 22.65
CA ASN A 359 -17.81 8.28 22.75
C ASN A 359 -17.29 8.38 24.20
N VAL A 360 -15.96 8.44 24.34
CA VAL A 360 -15.33 8.76 25.63
C VAL A 360 -14.89 10.21 25.56
N GLU A 361 -15.38 11.03 26.49
CA GLU A 361 -15.01 12.45 26.55
C GLU A 361 -13.49 12.61 26.60
N SER A 362 -12.98 13.63 25.91
CA SER A 362 -11.59 14.02 26.12
C SER A 362 -11.51 14.64 27.52
N SER A 363 -10.64 14.11 28.38
CA SER A 363 -10.32 14.80 29.63
C SER A 363 -9.83 16.20 29.28
N GLY A 364 -10.69 17.19 29.45
CA GLY A 364 -10.32 18.59 29.27
C GLY A 364 -9.09 18.86 30.13
N LYS A 365 -8.04 19.34 29.50
CA LYS A 365 -6.93 20.00 30.19
C LYS A 365 -7.34 21.41 30.51
#